data_c5d598d16210b0f9b0a9ade8e700b442
#
_entry.id   c5d598d16210b0f9b0a9ade8e700b442
#
_cell.length_a   1.000
_cell.length_b   1.000
_cell.length_c   1.000
_cell.angle_alpha   90.00
_cell.angle_beta   90.00
_cell.angle_gamma   90.00
#
_symmetry.space_group_name_H-M   'P 1'
#
loop_
_entity.id
_entity.type
_entity.pdbx_description
1 polymer ?
#
loop_
_entity_poly.entity_id
_entity_poly.type
_entity_poly.pdbx_seq_one_letter_code
_entity_poly.pdbx_strand_id
1 'polypeptide(L)'
;PPPRWSVWRYGRRSTKYNAEAYHLQSRTNMVRNHDDRSPAQETVKLIEQQIIQNQWSPEQISQWLKLHHKEEVSHTWIYQYVVKDKAEGGELSNHLRRNGSYQKGPVEYRGKIPNRIPIEQRPEIVTKRTRLGDYEIDLIVGPKNKGAILTVVDRVSRECAIRKLANKSATEVELAVTQAIKGEAHTITSDNGTEFTNHQNIAKELSIKYFFANPYASYERGSIENLNGLIRQYIPKGKEFDDIEQNELNIIENKLNN
;
A
#
# COMPACT_ATOMS: atom_id res chain seq x y z
N PRO A 1 43.58 10.86 -47.81
CA PRO A 1 42.23 11.21 -48.14
C PRO A 1 41.26 10.32 -47.32
N PRO A 2 40.30 10.90 -46.64
CA PRO A 2 39.32 10.14 -45.84
C PRO A 2 38.28 9.49 -46.76
N PRO A 3 37.67 8.37 -46.37
CA PRO A 3 36.73 7.64 -47.19
C PRO A 3 35.41 8.43 -47.38
N ARG A 4 34.93 8.40 -48.62
CA ARG A 4 33.65 9.00 -49.03
C ARG A 4 32.49 8.26 -48.35
N TRP A 5 31.77 8.94 -47.49
CA TRP A 5 30.46 8.48 -47.00
C TRP A 5 29.43 8.61 -48.15
N SER A 6 28.85 7.50 -48.55
CA SER A 6 27.76 7.47 -49.51
C SER A 6 26.52 8.12 -48.88
N VAL A 7 26.10 9.25 -49.46
CA VAL A 7 24.88 9.93 -49.07
C VAL A 7 23.68 9.13 -49.60
N TRP A 8 23.03 8.41 -48.74
CA TRP A 8 21.71 7.86 -49.03
C TRP A 8 20.69 8.97 -49.10
N ARG A 9 20.25 9.33 -50.34
CA ARG A 9 19.12 10.21 -50.53
C ARG A 9 17.82 9.47 -50.25
N TYR A 10 17.37 9.52 -49.03
CA TYR A 10 15.97 9.24 -48.73
C TYR A 10 15.14 10.48 -49.17
N GLY A 11 14.30 10.29 -50.18
CA GLY A 11 13.27 11.27 -50.56
C GLY A 11 12.32 11.49 -49.39
N ARG A 12 12.58 12.53 -48.61
CA ARG A 12 11.63 13.00 -47.61
C ARG A 12 10.48 13.69 -48.34
N ARG A 13 9.33 13.03 -48.44
CA ARG A 13 8.07 13.78 -48.50
C ARG A 13 8.00 14.55 -47.18
N SER A 14 8.20 15.87 -47.24
CA SER A 14 7.99 16.75 -46.10
C SER A 14 6.47 16.88 -45.88
N THR A 15 5.91 15.92 -45.20
CA THR A 15 4.63 16.16 -44.51
C THR A 15 4.93 17.12 -43.40
N LYS A 16 4.51 18.39 -43.55
CA LYS A 16 4.59 19.37 -42.47
C LYS A 16 4.00 18.70 -41.20
N TYR A 17 4.83 18.62 -40.15
CA TYR A 17 4.40 18.10 -38.87
C TYR A 17 3.25 18.97 -38.37
N ASN A 18 2.05 18.43 -38.34
CA ASN A 18 0.88 19.07 -37.78
C ASN A 18 0.61 18.45 -36.42
N ALA A 19 1.08 19.10 -35.37
CA ALA A 19 0.95 18.64 -33.99
C ALA A 19 -0.52 18.40 -33.58
N GLU A 20 -1.44 19.24 -34.06
CA GLU A 20 -2.87 19.10 -33.78
C GLU A 20 -3.47 17.83 -34.41
N ALA A 21 -3.14 17.59 -35.71
CA ALA A 21 -3.60 16.40 -36.40
C ALA A 21 -3.07 15.11 -35.76
N TYR A 22 -1.79 15.08 -35.34
CA TYR A 22 -1.23 13.96 -34.60
C TYR A 22 -1.86 13.79 -33.21
N HIS A 23 -2.18 14.88 -32.52
CA HIS A 23 -2.85 14.83 -31.22
C HIS A 23 -4.30 14.32 -31.36
N LEU A 24 -5.01 14.76 -32.40
CA LEU A 24 -6.35 14.29 -32.71
C LEU A 24 -6.33 12.80 -33.08
N GLN A 25 -5.39 12.37 -33.92
CA GLN A 25 -5.23 10.97 -34.34
C GLN A 25 -4.82 10.05 -33.18
N SER A 26 -3.95 10.54 -32.30
CA SER A 26 -3.59 9.83 -31.07
C SER A 26 -4.79 9.64 -30.14
N ARG A 27 -5.62 10.69 -29.95
CA ARG A 27 -6.87 10.58 -29.19
C ARG A 27 -7.87 9.62 -29.84
N THR A 28 -8.03 9.69 -31.18
CA THR A 28 -8.95 8.82 -31.91
C THR A 28 -8.47 7.35 -31.86
N ASN A 29 -7.16 7.11 -31.93
CA ASN A 29 -6.60 5.76 -31.79
C ASN A 29 -6.69 5.25 -30.35
N MET A 30 -6.58 6.11 -29.34
CA MET A 30 -6.86 5.73 -27.95
C MET A 30 -8.30 5.29 -27.76
N VAL A 31 -9.27 6.00 -28.32
CA VAL A 31 -10.70 5.66 -28.24
C VAL A 31 -10.99 4.36 -28.99
N ARG A 32 -10.50 4.20 -30.23
CA ARG A 32 -10.70 2.97 -31.02
C ARG A 32 -10.09 1.71 -30.39
N ASN A 33 -8.94 1.82 -29.74
CA ASN A 33 -8.33 0.68 -29.06
C ASN A 33 -9.03 0.32 -27.73
N HIS A 34 -9.95 1.14 -27.26
CA HIS A 34 -10.65 0.94 -25.99
C HIS A 34 -11.94 0.14 -26.14
N ASP A 35 -12.69 0.35 -27.24
CA ASP A 35 -14.01 -0.29 -27.42
C ASP A 35 -13.89 -1.78 -27.82
N ASP A 36 -12.85 -2.18 -28.55
CA ASP A 36 -12.66 -3.55 -29.02
C ASP A 36 -12.12 -4.54 -27.95
N ARG A 37 -11.83 -4.10 -26.71
CA ARG A 37 -11.24 -4.92 -25.64
C ARG A 37 -12.03 -4.87 -24.33
N SER A 38 -13.28 -4.54 -24.37
CA SER A 38 -14.12 -4.61 -23.17
C SER A 38 -14.33 -6.07 -22.77
N PRO A 39 -14.09 -6.44 -21.49
CA PRO A 39 -14.37 -7.79 -21.01
C PRO A 39 -15.85 -8.15 -21.16
N ALA A 40 -16.16 -9.45 -21.17
CA ALA A 40 -17.53 -9.93 -21.17
C ALA A 40 -18.31 -9.36 -19.96
N GLN A 41 -19.62 -9.17 -20.12
CA GLN A 41 -20.46 -8.62 -19.04
C GLN A 41 -20.39 -9.46 -17.75
N GLU A 42 -20.20 -10.77 -17.86
CA GLU A 42 -20.03 -11.66 -16.70
C GLU A 42 -18.75 -11.35 -15.95
N THR A 43 -17.66 -11.10 -16.67
CA THR A 43 -16.36 -10.70 -16.07
C THR A 43 -16.45 -9.34 -15.39
N VAL A 44 -17.19 -8.40 -15.98
CA VAL A 44 -17.42 -7.09 -15.37
C VAL A 44 -18.17 -7.24 -14.03
N LYS A 45 -19.21 -8.07 -13.98
CA LYS A 45 -19.94 -8.35 -12.73
C LYS A 45 -19.03 -9.01 -11.67
N LEU A 46 -18.14 -9.91 -12.06
CA LEU A 46 -17.16 -10.49 -11.15
C LEU A 46 -16.20 -9.41 -10.60
N ILE A 47 -15.73 -8.50 -11.45
CA ILE A 47 -14.87 -7.38 -11.02
C ILE A 47 -15.60 -6.51 -10.01
N GLU A 48 -16.84 -6.11 -10.27
CA GLU A 48 -17.67 -5.31 -9.35
C GLU A 48 -17.86 -6.04 -8.01
N GLN A 49 -18.17 -7.33 -8.05
CA GLN A 49 -18.33 -8.15 -6.85
C GLN A 49 -17.06 -8.19 -6.01
N GLN A 50 -15.88 -8.37 -6.64
CA GLN A 50 -14.61 -8.36 -5.91
C GLN A 50 -14.29 -6.99 -5.32
N ILE A 51 -14.63 -5.90 -6.01
CA ILE A 51 -14.48 -4.54 -5.49
C ILE A 51 -15.39 -4.33 -4.27
N ILE A 52 -16.67 -4.69 -4.38
CA ILE A 52 -17.68 -4.38 -3.34
C ILE A 52 -17.53 -5.31 -2.13
N GLN A 53 -17.45 -6.62 -2.34
CA GLN A 53 -17.49 -7.60 -1.26
C GLN A 53 -16.12 -7.81 -0.60
N ASN A 54 -15.07 -7.93 -1.42
CA ASN A 54 -13.73 -8.25 -0.95
C ASN A 54 -12.82 -7.02 -0.86
N GLN A 55 -13.24 -5.87 -1.45
CA GLN A 55 -12.49 -4.61 -1.46
C GLN A 55 -11.07 -4.76 -2.04
N TRP A 56 -10.94 -5.64 -3.01
CA TRP A 56 -9.68 -5.88 -3.68
C TRP A 56 -9.27 -4.73 -4.58
N SER A 57 -7.98 -4.51 -4.69
CA SER A 57 -7.44 -3.54 -5.64
C SER A 57 -7.57 -4.04 -7.08
N PRO A 58 -7.61 -3.14 -8.07
CA PRO A 58 -7.60 -3.53 -9.48
C PRO A 58 -6.46 -4.47 -9.87
N GLU A 59 -5.28 -4.35 -9.23
CA GLU A 59 -4.15 -5.24 -9.43
C GLU A 59 -4.44 -6.66 -8.91
N GLN A 60 -5.02 -6.79 -7.71
CA GLN A 60 -5.39 -8.07 -7.13
C GLN A 60 -6.45 -8.76 -8.00
N ILE A 61 -7.48 -8.02 -8.44
CA ILE A 61 -8.54 -8.55 -9.29
C ILE A 61 -7.97 -9.01 -10.64
N SER A 62 -7.09 -8.23 -11.26
CA SER A 62 -6.44 -8.59 -12.53
C SER A 62 -5.67 -9.90 -12.42
N GLN A 63 -4.88 -10.08 -11.35
CA GLN A 63 -4.14 -11.32 -11.11
C GLN A 63 -5.07 -12.50 -10.79
N TRP A 64 -6.10 -12.28 -9.99
CA TRP A 64 -7.07 -13.30 -9.63
C TRP A 64 -7.84 -13.81 -10.86
N LEU A 65 -8.30 -12.91 -11.74
CA LEU A 65 -8.95 -13.29 -13.00
C LEU A 65 -8.04 -14.14 -13.89
N LYS A 66 -6.76 -13.77 -13.98
CA LYS A 66 -5.77 -14.53 -14.75
C LYS A 66 -5.54 -15.93 -14.18
N LEU A 67 -5.46 -16.07 -12.86
CA LEU A 67 -5.17 -17.34 -12.19
C LEU A 67 -6.38 -18.30 -12.16
N HIS A 68 -7.57 -17.77 -11.88
CA HIS A 68 -8.75 -18.60 -11.59
C HIS A 68 -9.76 -18.67 -12.75
N HIS A 69 -9.82 -17.64 -13.57
CA HIS A 69 -10.77 -17.57 -14.70
C HIS A 69 -10.10 -17.64 -16.07
N LYS A 70 -8.76 -17.64 -16.14
CA LYS A 70 -7.96 -17.59 -17.38
C LYS A 70 -8.33 -16.39 -18.28
N GLU A 71 -8.80 -15.31 -17.67
CA GLU A 71 -9.15 -14.06 -18.34
C GLU A 71 -8.07 -12.99 -18.10
N GLU A 72 -7.69 -12.32 -19.18
CA GLU A 72 -6.67 -11.27 -19.14
C GLU A 72 -7.32 -9.88 -19.17
N VAL A 73 -7.73 -9.39 -17.99
CA VAL A 73 -8.18 -8.01 -17.82
C VAL A 73 -7.08 -7.20 -17.15
N SER A 74 -6.63 -6.12 -17.80
CA SER A 74 -5.58 -5.28 -17.20
C SER A 74 -6.12 -4.45 -16.03
N HIS A 75 -5.31 -4.26 -14.99
CA HIS A 75 -5.66 -3.38 -13.86
C HIS A 75 -5.95 -1.94 -14.31
N THR A 76 -5.29 -1.47 -15.38
CA THR A 76 -5.55 -0.15 -15.96
C THR A 76 -6.98 -0.03 -16.49
N TRP A 77 -7.49 -1.08 -17.14
CA TRP A 77 -8.88 -1.12 -17.61
C TRP A 77 -9.84 -1.04 -16.40
N ILE A 78 -9.58 -1.80 -15.33
CA ILE A 78 -10.43 -1.80 -14.14
C ILE A 78 -10.44 -0.41 -13.49
N TYR A 79 -9.28 0.28 -13.38
CA TYR A 79 -9.25 1.66 -12.89
C TYR A 79 -10.09 2.61 -13.75
N GLN A 80 -10.00 2.50 -15.09
CA GLN A 80 -10.78 3.34 -15.99
C GLN A 80 -12.28 3.06 -15.88
N TYR A 81 -12.65 1.79 -15.71
CA TYR A 81 -14.03 1.39 -15.47
C TYR A 81 -14.59 2.04 -14.20
N VAL A 82 -13.86 2.00 -13.09
CA VAL A 82 -14.26 2.66 -11.83
C VAL A 82 -14.34 4.19 -11.97
N VAL A 83 -13.46 4.80 -12.74
CA VAL A 83 -13.53 6.26 -13.03
C VAL A 83 -14.78 6.60 -13.84
N LYS A 84 -15.15 5.75 -14.81
CA LYS A 84 -16.36 5.92 -15.61
C LYS A 84 -17.61 5.73 -14.75
N ASP A 85 -17.66 4.68 -13.93
CA ASP A 85 -18.74 4.43 -12.97
C ASP A 85 -18.99 5.65 -12.06
N LYS A 86 -17.91 6.21 -11.51
CA LYS A 86 -17.98 7.44 -10.69
C LYS A 86 -18.53 8.63 -11.47
N ALA A 87 -18.15 8.79 -12.72
CA ALA A 87 -18.65 9.89 -13.57
C ALA A 87 -20.14 9.74 -13.88
N GLU A 88 -20.65 8.51 -13.91
CA GLU A 88 -22.07 8.13 -14.12
C GLU A 88 -22.86 8.10 -12.78
N GLY A 89 -22.23 8.44 -11.65
CA GLY A 89 -22.88 8.49 -10.33
C GLY A 89 -22.81 7.18 -9.54
N GLY A 90 -22.01 6.21 -9.98
CA GLY A 90 -21.81 4.95 -9.28
C GLY A 90 -20.89 5.08 -8.05
N GLU A 91 -20.87 4.05 -7.22
CA GLU A 91 -20.20 4.03 -5.92
C GLU A 91 -18.94 3.15 -5.86
N LEU A 92 -18.53 2.49 -6.94
CA LEU A 92 -17.40 1.57 -6.94
C LEU A 92 -16.11 2.21 -6.41
N SER A 93 -15.91 3.51 -6.70
CA SER A 93 -14.74 4.25 -6.23
C SER A 93 -14.64 4.33 -4.71
N ASN A 94 -15.77 4.24 -3.98
CA ASN A 94 -15.81 4.31 -2.52
C ASN A 94 -15.20 3.08 -1.85
N HIS A 95 -15.17 1.96 -2.57
CA HIS A 95 -14.58 0.69 -2.13
C HIS A 95 -13.08 0.57 -2.46
N LEU A 96 -12.50 1.55 -3.14
CA LEU A 96 -11.08 1.57 -3.45
C LEU A 96 -10.26 2.42 -2.45
N ARG A 97 -9.00 2.05 -2.29
CA ARG A 97 -8.05 2.58 -1.30
C ARG A 97 -7.86 4.10 -1.28
N ARG A 98 -8.05 4.80 -2.40
CA ARG A 98 -7.79 6.25 -2.50
C ARG A 98 -9.03 7.01 -2.92
N ASN A 99 -9.72 7.55 -1.92
CA ASN A 99 -10.88 8.40 -2.11
C ASN A 99 -10.58 9.88 -1.77
N GLY A 100 -9.40 10.41 -2.06
CA GLY A 100 -9.11 11.82 -1.80
C GLY A 100 -7.64 12.21 -1.70
N SER A 101 -7.37 13.50 -1.70
CA SER A 101 -6.05 14.11 -1.74
C SER A 101 -5.22 13.92 -0.47
N TYR A 102 -3.92 13.72 -0.66
CA TYR A 102 -2.92 13.63 0.40
C TYR A 102 -2.54 15.02 0.93
N GLN A 103 -2.83 15.32 2.20
CA GLN A 103 -2.32 16.51 2.89
C GLN A 103 -1.17 16.11 3.83
N LYS A 104 -0.03 16.80 3.70
CA LYS A 104 1.08 16.67 4.66
C LYS A 104 0.69 17.30 5.99
N GLY A 105 0.73 16.53 7.08
CA GLY A 105 0.54 17.04 8.44
C GLY A 105 1.74 17.83 8.97
N PRO A 106 1.59 18.59 10.07
CA PRO A 106 2.66 19.35 10.68
C PRO A 106 3.78 18.44 11.24
N VAL A 107 5.01 18.98 11.22
CA VAL A 107 6.22 18.30 11.71
C VAL A 107 6.24 18.35 13.24
N GLU A 108 6.13 17.19 13.90
CA GLU A 108 6.31 17.09 15.36
C GLU A 108 7.79 16.86 15.72
N TYR A 109 8.30 17.63 16.69
CA TYR A 109 9.59 17.35 17.33
C TYR A 109 9.44 16.15 18.28
N ARG A 110 9.99 15.00 17.88
CA ARG A 110 9.93 13.75 18.68
C ARG A 110 11.16 13.64 19.57
N GLY A 111 10.96 13.23 20.83
CA GLY A 111 12.04 12.98 21.80
C GLY A 111 13.03 11.91 21.31
N LYS A 112 14.27 11.95 21.83
CA LYS A 112 15.28 10.92 21.49
C LYS A 112 14.95 9.59 22.18
N ILE A 113 14.85 8.52 21.40
CA ILE A 113 14.73 7.15 21.93
C ILE A 113 16.14 6.67 22.35
N PRO A 114 16.34 6.28 23.61
CA PRO A 114 17.65 5.80 24.07
C PRO A 114 18.02 4.45 23.41
N ASN A 115 19.30 4.22 23.18
CA ASN A 115 19.85 2.96 22.63
C ASN A 115 19.23 2.50 21.31
N ARG A 116 18.79 3.45 20.49
CA ARG A 116 18.20 3.20 19.18
C ARG A 116 19.23 2.58 18.23
N ILE A 117 18.89 1.46 17.58
CA ILE A 117 19.67 0.87 16.50
C ILE A 117 19.13 1.41 15.16
N PRO A 118 19.94 2.14 14.37
CA PRO A 118 19.49 2.70 13.12
C PRO A 118 19.33 1.62 12.04
N ILE A 119 18.47 1.89 11.06
CA ILE A 119 18.11 0.94 9.98
C ILE A 119 19.31 0.52 9.11
N GLU A 120 20.37 1.33 9.05
CA GLU A 120 21.59 1.02 8.31
C GLU A 120 22.31 -0.21 8.87
N GLN A 121 22.11 -0.53 10.14
CA GLN A 121 22.65 -1.74 10.78
C GLN A 121 21.76 -2.98 10.59
N ARG A 122 20.63 -2.81 9.89
CA ARG A 122 19.71 -3.91 9.59
C ARG A 122 20.35 -4.87 8.58
N PRO A 123 20.32 -6.20 8.84
CA PRO A 123 20.90 -7.19 7.92
C PRO A 123 20.32 -7.08 6.50
N GLU A 124 21.15 -7.28 5.49
CA GLU A 124 20.75 -7.18 4.09
C GLU A 124 19.64 -8.16 3.69
N ILE A 125 19.58 -9.33 4.34
CA ILE A 125 18.52 -10.34 4.14
C ILE A 125 17.12 -9.76 4.37
N VAL A 126 16.97 -8.83 5.34
CA VAL A 126 15.71 -8.14 5.61
C VAL A 126 15.33 -7.21 4.45
N THR A 127 16.32 -6.54 3.86
CA THR A 127 16.12 -5.66 2.70
C THR A 127 15.77 -6.46 1.44
N LYS A 128 16.39 -7.61 1.25
CA LYS A 128 16.11 -8.54 0.15
C LYS A 128 14.76 -9.25 0.26
N ARG A 129 14.12 -9.22 1.43
CA ARG A 129 12.82 -9.86 1.68
C ARG A 129 12.81 -11.35 1.29
N THR A 130 13.80 -12.10 1.76
CA THR A 130 13.95 -13.52 1.44
C THR A 130 13.65 -14.45 2.60
N ARG A 131 13.25 -13.89 3.75
CA ARG A 131 12.99 -14.61 4.99
C ARG A 131 11.71 -14.09 5.65
N LEU A 132 10.86 -14.99 6.13
CA LEU A 132 9.72 -14.67 6.99
C LEU A 132 10.20 -14.25 8.39
N GLY A 133 9.34 -13.58 9.16
CA GLY A 133 9.65 -13.16 10.52
C GLY A 133 10.41 -11.83 10.61
N ASP A 134 10.49 -11.08 9.53
CA ASP A 134 11.01 -9.71 9.51
C ASP A 134 9.84 -8.73 9.42
N TYR A 135 9.49 -8.07 10.52
CA TYR A 135 8.29 -7.26 10.65
C TYR A 135 8.54 -5.76 10.51
N GLU A 136 7.55 -5.05 9.98
CA GLU A 136 7.39 -3.60 10.13
C GLU A 136 6.19 -3.34 11.04
N ILE A 137 6.32 -2.36 11.93
CA ILE A 137 5.23 -1.96 12.83
C ILE A 137 5.00 -0.44 12.80
N ASP A 138 3.75 -0.04 13.06
CA ASP A 138 3.37 1.36 13.11
C ASP A 138 2.11 1.54 13.97
N LEU A 139 1.78 2.79 14.32
CA LEU A 139 0.52 3.14 14.96
C LEU A 139 -0.34 4.00 14.06
N ILE A 140 -1.57 3.59 13.89
CA ILE A 140 -2.62 4.47 13.37
C ILE A 140 -3.25 5.19 14.56
N VAL A 141 -3.04 6.49 14.66
CA VAL A 141 -3.56 7.31 15.76
C VAL A 141 -4.92 7.91 15.38
N GLY A 142 -5.86 7.88 16.32
CA GLY A 142 -7.19 8.45 16.16
C GLY A 142 -7.21 9.98 16.18
N PRO A 143 -8.33 10.59 15.83
CA PRO A 143 -8.51 12.05 15.91
C PRO A 143 -8.19 12.58 17.30
N LYS A 144 -7.61 13.78 17.36
CA LYS A 144 -7.23 14.44 18.63
C LYS A 144 -6.33 13.57 19.56
N ASN A 145 -5.58 12.62 18.97
CA ASN A 145 -4.75 11.65 19.71
C ASN A 145 -5.52 10.71 20.65
N LYS A 146 -6.82 10.51 20.41
CA LYS A 146 -7.64 9.57 21.19
C LYS A 146 -7.60 8.19 20.55
N GLY A 147 -7.18 7.17 21.32
CA GLY A 147 -7.03 5.80 20.88
C GLY A 147 -5.92 5.61 19.84
N ALA A 148 -5.48 4.39 19.72
CA ALA A 148 -4.51 3.99 18.68
C ALA A 148 -4.79 2.55 18.24
N ILE A 149 -4.33 2.23 17.04
CA ILE A 149 -4.36 0.89 16.48
C ILE A 149 -2.93 0.54 16.10
N LEU A 150 -2.39 -0.51 16.74
CA LEU A 150 -1.12 -1.10 16.34
C LEU A 150 -1.32 -1.90 15.06
N THR A 151 -0.45 -1.69 14.11
CA THR A 151 -0.36 -2.47 12.88
C THR A 151 1.00 -3.13 12.81
N VAL A 152 1.01 -4.41 12.44
CA VAL A 152 2.19 -5.25 12.28
C VAL A 152 2.09 -5.92 10.92
N VAL A 153 3.17 -5.97 10.16
CA VAL A 153 3.19 -6.68 8.87
C VAL A 153 4.50 -7.41 8.67
N ASP A 154 4.44 -8.67 8.26
CA ASP A 154 5.61 -9.39 7.75
C ASP A 154 6.00 -8.85 6.37
N ARG A 155 7.29 -8.62 6.17
CA ARG A 155 7.81 -8.00 4.96
C ARG A 155 7.74 -8.88 3.71
N VAL A 156 7.67 -10.20 3.89
CA VAL A 156 7.66 -11.21 2.83
C VAL A 156 6.24 -11.67 2.54
N SER A 157 5.57 -12.31 3.52
CA SER A 157 4.21 -12.84 3.34
C SER A 157 3.16 -11.75 3.19
N ARG A 158 3.41 -10.57 3.75
CA ARG A 158 2.44 -9.47 3.90
C ARG A 158 1.34 -9.76 4.90
N GLU A 159 1.39 -10.89 5.56
CA GLU A 159 0.48 -11.20 6.66
C GLU A 159 0.56 -10.11 7.72
N CYS A 160 -0.59 -9.66 8.16
CA CYS A 160 -0.71 -8.55 9.08
C CYS A 160 -1.42 -8.94 10.38
N ALA A 161 -1.12 -8.19 11.45
CA ALA A 161 -1.89 -8.19 12.68
C ALA A 161 -2.31 -6.77 13.04
N ILE A 162 -3.54 -6.62 13.56
CA ILE A 162 -4.16 -5.33 13.88
C ILE A 162 -4.70 -5.40 15.30
N ARG A 163 -4.21 -4.53 16.19
CA ARG A 163 -4.60 -4.54 17.61
C ARG A 163 -5.06 -3.17 18.06
N LYS A 164 -6.23 -3.11 18.71
CA LYS A 164 -6.71 -1.89 19.38
C LYS A 164 -5.85 -1.64 20.63
N LEU A 165 -5.45 -0.40 20.81
CA LEU A 165 -4.79 0.07 22.02
C LEU A 165 -5.71 1.02 22.77
N ALA A 166 -5.75 0.91 24.10
CA ALA A 166 -6.46 1.87 24.95
C ALA A 166 -5.84 3.27 24.83
N ASN A 167 -4.52 3.31 24.71
CA ASN A 167 -3.74 4.54 24.50
C ASN A 167 -2.43 4.22 23.76
N LYS A 168 -1.67 5.25 23.41
CA LYS A 168 -0.37 5.09 22.72
C LYS A 168 0.84 5.05 23.68
N SER A 169 0.67 4.58 24.91
CA SER A 169 1.80 4.47 25.85
C SER A 169 2.75 3.37 25.40
N ALA A 170 4.05 3.53 25.73
CA ALA A 170 5.06 2.54 25.39
C ALA A 170 4.77 1.15 25.99
N THR A 171 4.15 1.11 27.17
CA THR A 171 3.77 -0.16 27.84
C THR A 171 2.64 -0.87 27.09
N GLU A 172 1.61 -0.16 26.63
CA GLU A 172 0.52 -0.73 25.83
C GLU A 172 1.05 -1.26 24.50
N VAL A 173 1.93 -0.50 23.85
CA VAL A 173 2.56 -0.91 22.59
C VAL A 173 3.43 -2.16 22.77
N GLU A 174 4.24 -2.22 23.83
CA GLU A 174 5.05 -3.37 24.19
C GLU A 174 4.19 -4.64 24.31
N LEU A 175 3.14 -4.60 25.13
CA LEU A 175 2.22 -5.71 25.32
C LEU A 175 1.52 -6.13 24.01
N ALA A 176 1.04 -5.15 23.25
CA ALA A 176 0.33 -5.45 22.01
C ALA A 176 1.25 -6.04 20.92
N VAL A 177 2.49 -5.60 20.81
CA VAL A 177 3.48 -6.13 19.86
C VAL A 177 3.82 -7.57 20.21
N THR A 178 4.10 -7.86 21.49
CA THR A 178 4.48 -9.21 21.92
C THR A 178 3.32 -10.21 21.78
N GLN A 179 2.08 -9.74 21.93
CA GLN A 179 0.87 -10.56 21.69
C GLN A 179 0.53 -10.74 20.20
N ALA A 180 0.87 -9.75 19.36
CA ALA A 180 0.55 -9.77 17.92
C ALA A 180 1.49 -10.69 17.14
N ILE A 181 2.77 -10.71 17.49
CA ILE A 181 3.79 -11.52 16.81
C ILE A 181 3.81 -12.91 17.43
N LYS A 182 3.30 -13.88 16.67
CA LYS A 182 3.27 -15.29 17.07
C LYS A 182 4.17 -16.10 16.14
N GLY A 183 4.99 -16.99 16.71
CA GLY A 183 5.90 -17.83 15.95
C GLY A 183 7.30 -17.24 15.81
N GLU A 184 8.02 -17.66 14.77
CA GLU A 184 9.41 -17.25 14.55
C GLU A 184 9.49 -15.79 14.10
N ALA A 185 10.27 -15.00 14.85
CA ALA A 185 10.53 -13.61 14.55
C ALA A 185 12.04 -13.36 14.57
N HIS A 186 12.52 -12.47 13.69
CA HIS A 186 13.94 -12.14 13.56
C HIS A 186 14.21 -10.66 13.76
N THR A 187 13.41 -9.81 13.14
CA THR A 187 13.58 -8.37 13.24
C THR A 187 12.26 -7.62 13.29
N ILE A 188 12.28 -6.46 13.97
CA ILE A 188 11.23 -5.45 13.87
C ILE A 188 11.85 -4.14 13.39
N THR A 189 11.12 -3.42 12.52
CA THR A 189 11.46 -2.06 12.10
C THR A 189 10.27 -1.13 12.37
N SER A 190 10.51 -0.04 13.14
CA SER A 190 9.51 1.00 13.39
C SER A 190 10.00 2.39 12.95
N ASP A 191 9.16 3.40 13.10
CA ASP A 191 9.59 4.80 13.07
C ASP A 191 10.21 5.24 14.42
N ASN A 192 10.52 6.55 14.51
CA ASN A 192 11.10 7.14 15.72
C ASN A 192 10.01 7.69 16.67
N GLY A 193 8.84 7.06 16.74
CA GLY A 193 7.78 7.43 17.67
C GLY A 193 8.18 7.14 19.13
N THR A 194 7.83 8.04 20.05
CA THR A 194 8.08 7.86 21.49
C THR A 194 7.34 6.67 22.08
N GLU A 195 6.28 6.23 21.43
CA GLU A 195 5.52 5.01 21.72
C GLU A 195 6.37 3.73 21.64
N PHE A 196 7.48 3.75 20.89
CA PHE A 196 8.40 2.62 20.76
C PHE A 196 9.61 2.69 21.70
N THR A 197 9.53 3.51 22.76
CA THR A 197 10.65 3.66 23.74
C THR A 197 10.98 2.34 24.44
N ASN A 198 10.01 1.45 24.63
CA ASN A 198 10.21 0.13 25.26
C ASN A 198 10.73 -0.94 24.28
N HIS A 199 11.26 -0.53 23.11
CA HIS A 199 11.78 -1.44 22.08
C HIS A 199 12.79 -2.48 22.59
N GLN A 200 13.59 -2.14 23.64
CA GLN A 200 14.56 -3.08 24.22
C GLN A 200 13.87 -4.24 24.94
N ASN A 201 12.75 -3.98 25.63
CA ASN A 201 11.97 -5.04 26.26
C ASN A 201 11.32 -5.93 25.20
N ILE A 202 10.72 -5.34 24.18
CA ILE A 202 10.15 -6.06 23.03
C ILE A 202 11.22 -6.96 22.38
N ALA A 203 12.42 -6.40 22.13
CA ALA A 203 13.53 -7.13 21.51
C ALA A 203 13.99 -8.30 22.39
N LYS A 204 14.03 -8.13 23.70
CA LYS A 204 14.40 -9.16 24.66
C LYS A 204 13.34 -10.26 24.75
N GLU A 205 12.07 -9.90 24.89
CA GLU A 205 10.96 -10.83 25.05
C GLU A 205 10.79 -11.72 23.81
N LEU A 206 10.84 -11.11 22.61
CA LEU A 206 10.73 -11.85 21.35
C LEU A 206 12.08 -12.43 20.87
N SER A 207 13.19 -12.19 21.57
CA SER A 207 14.56 -12.61 21.16
C SER A 207 14.96 -12.15 19.77
N ILE A 208 14.63 -10.89 19.40
CA ILE A 208 14.82 -10.31 18.07
C ILE A 208 15.75 -9.10 18.08
N LYS A 209 16.10 -8.60 16.89
CA LYS A 209 16.74 -7.30 16.71
C LYS A 209 15.71 -6.23 16.33
N TYR A 210 15.79 -5.06 16.97
CA TYR A 210 14.87 -3.96 16.73
C TYR A 210 15.59 -2.79 16.06
N PHE A 211 15.04 -2.29 14.93
CA PHE A 211 15.62 -1.23 14.12
C PHE A 211 14.68 -0.05 13.98
N PHE A 212 15.22 1.14 13.81
CA PHE A 212 14.48 2.37 13.61
C PHE A 212 14.78 2.96 12.24
N ALA A 213 13.72 3.28 11.49
CA ALA A 213 13.85 3.99 10.23
C ALA A 213 14.41 5.40 10.41
N ASN A 214 14.97 5.96 9.37
CA ASN A 214 15.43 7.32 9.37
C ASN A 214 14.27 8.32 9.46
N PRO A 215 14.48 9.47 10.10
CA PRO A 215 13.50 10.53 10.09
C PRO A 215 13.15 10.93 8.64
N TYR A 216 11.86 11.09 8.36
CA TYR A 216 11.33 11.46 7.03
C TYR A 216 11.57 10.45 5.90
N ALA A 217 12.03 9.23 6.19
CA ALA A 217 12.28 8.18 5.22
C ALA A 217 11.16 7.12 5.23
N SER A 218 9.92 7.52 4.92
CA SER A 218 8.76 6.60 4.91
C SER A 218 8.94 5.42 3.95
N TYR A 219 9.70 5.61 2.85
CA TYR A 219 10.03 4.57 1.88
C TYR A 219 10.77 3.37 2.47
N GLU A 220 11.47 3.55 3.59
CA GLU A 220 12.18 2.47 4.29
C GLU A 220 11.21 1.47 4.95
N ARG A 221 9.95 1.89 5.16
CA ARG A 221 8.85 1.11 5.76
C ARG A 221 7.66 0.98 4.81
N GLY A 222 7.92 0.76 3.53
CA GLY A 222 6.89 0.71 2.50
C GLY A 222 5.83 -0.39 2.71
N SER A 223 6.13 -1.48 3.44
CA SER A 223 5.16 -2.54 3.71
C SER A 223 4.06 -2.09 4.66
N ILE A 224 4.45 -1.46 5.78
CA ILE A 224 3.48 -0.98 6.77
C ILE A 224 2.72 0.25 6.27
N GLU A 225 3.36 1.12 5.49
CA GLU A 225 2.69 2.27 4.89
C GLU A 225 1.59 1.82 3.92
N ASN A 226 1.88 0.75 3.14
CA ASN A 226 0.89 0.10 2.29
C ASN A 226 -0.27 -0.48 3.10
N LEU A 227 0.03 -1.27 4.15
CA LEU A 227 -0.98 -1.85 5.03
C LEU A 227 -1.87 -0.78 5.66
N ASN A 228 -1.27 0.28 6.23
CA ASN A 228 -2.03 1.37 6.85
C ASN A 228 -2.96 2.05 5.84
N GLY A 229 -2.54 2.15 4.58
CA GLY A 229 -3.40 2.65 3.52
C GLY A 229 -4.58 1.71 3.21
N LEU A 230 -4.42 0.38 3.28
CA LEU A 230 -5.51 -0.59 3.14
C LEU A 230 -6.48 -0.51 4.32
N ILE A 231 -5.97 -0.46 5.54
CA ILE A 231 -6.79 -0.31 6.74
C ILE A 231 -7.66 0.97 6.67
N ARG A 232 -7.14 2.04 6.05
CA ARG A 232 -7.88 3.30 5.88
C ARG A 232 -9.07 3.23 4.93
N GLN A 233 -9.24 2.16 4.15
CA GLN A 233 -10.50 1.90 3.42
C GLN A 233 -11.64 1.55 4.38
N TYR A 234 -11.33 0.82 5.45
CA TYR A 234 -12.30 0.39 6.46
C TYR A 234 -12.47 1.42 7.58
N ILE A 235 -11.38 2.08 7.94
CA ILE A 235 -11.30 3.07 9.02
C ILE A 235 -10.81 4.39 8.42
N PRO A 236 -11.71 5.20 7.82
CA PRO A 236 -11.35 6.47 7.21
C PRO A 236 -10.71 7.44 8.20
N LYS A 237 -9.93 8.38 7.68
CA LYS A 237 -9.41 9.49 8.50
C LYS A 237 -10.58 10.28 9.09
N GLY A 238 -10.51 10.55 10.39
CA GLY A 238 -11.56 11.26 11.12
C GLY A 238 -12.53 10.35 11.88
N LYS A 239 -12.60 9.04 11.57
CA LYS A 239 -13.37 8.09 12.39
C LYS A 239 -12.75 8.01 13.80
N GLU A 240 -13.54 8.19 14.84
CA GLU A 240 -13.10 8.03 16.22
C GLU A 240 -12.85 6.55 16.52
N PHE A 241 -11.84 6.27 17.38
CA PHE A 241 -11.42 4.89 17.66
C PHE A 241 -12.11 4.31 18.91
N ASP A 242 -12.79 5.16 19.67
CA ASP A 242 -13.53 4.71 20.87
C ASP A 242 -14.64 3.72 20.49
N ASP A 243 -15.29 3.93 19.35
CA ASP A 243 -16.38 3.09 18.83
C ASP A 243 -15.91 1.84 18.08
N ILE A 244 -14.60 1.69 17.84
CA ILE A 244 -14.06 0.53 17.13
C ILE A 244 -13.75 -0.58 18.13
N GLU A 245 -14.36 -1.74 17.96
CA GLU A 245 -14.05 -2.92 18.77
C GLU A 245 -12.94 -3.78 18.16
N GLN A 246 -12.24 -4.56 18.99
CA GLN A 246 -11.22 -5.50 18.50
C GLN A 246 -11.81 -6.52 17.50
N ASN A 247 -13.06 -6.91 17.66
CA ASN A 247 -13.73 -7.84 16.73
C ASN A 247 -13.85 -7.24 15.30
N GLU A 248 -14.15 -5.93 15.19
CA GLU A 248 -14.15 -5.24 13.89
C GLU A 248 -12.74 -5.28 13.26
N LEU A 249 -11.70 -5.04 14.05
CA LEU A 249 -10.31 -5.14 13.59
C LEU A 249 -9.93 -6.55 13.16
N ASN A 250 -10.40 -7.58 13.86
CA ASN A 250 -10.15 -8.97 13.48
C ASN A 250 -10.81 -9.33 12.15
N ILE A 251 -11.99 -8.78 11.85
CA ILE A 251 -12.65 -8.97 10.55
C ILE A 251 -11.83 -8.30 9.44
N ILE A 252 -11.31 -7.09 9.68
CA ILE A 252 -10.44 -6.39 8.73
C ILE A 252 -9.14 -7.18 8.51
N GLU A 253 -8.50 -7.62 9.60
CA GLU A 253 -7.28 -8.43 9.56
C GLU A 253 -7.48 -9.69 8.71
N ASN A 254 -8.56 -10.42 8.93
CA ASN A 254 -8.90 -11.62 8.15
C ASN A 254 -9.10 -11.33 6.67
N LYS A 255 -9.73 -10.20 6.32
CA LYS A 255 -9.91 -9.80 4.91
C LYS A 255 -8.62 -9.40 4.24
N LEU A 256 -7.64 -8.88 4.99
CA LEU A 256 -6.36 -8.45 4.44
C LEU A 256 -5.38 -9.62 4.31
N ASN A 257 -5.57 -10.68 5.08
CA ASN A 257 -4.71 -11.86 5.10
C ASN A 257 -5.20 -12.97 4.15
N ASN A 258 -6.43 -12.89 3.64
CA ASN A 258 -7.03 -13.84 2.68
C ASN A 258 -7.33 -13.18 1.35
#